data_4a1d417b5c7bea78e185f2c77b33c6f0
#
_entry.id   4a1d417b5c7bea78e185f2c77b33c6f0
#
_cell.length_a   1.000
_cell.length_b   1.000
_cell.length_c   1.000
_cell.angle_alpha   90.00
_cell.angle_beta   90.00
_cell.angle_gamma   90.00
#
_symmetry.space_group_name_H-M   'P 1'
#
loop_
_entity.id
_entity.type
_entity.pdbx_description
1 polymer ?
#
loop_
_entity_poly.entity_id
_entity_poly.type
_entity_poly.pdbx_seq_one_letter_code
_entity_poly.pdbx_strand_id
1 'polypeptide(L)'
;MPAIASRFCEQFGLTTPIALAPMAGAAGGALALACARAGALGLVGGGYGDLDWVKTEYDKAFTQTDCNTLKRLGMGFITWRLNTDASALDWVLDQANKPAAMMFSFGDPSQYAARVQHHNIPIICQAQRVEQVPKLIEAGAQVIVAQGGEAGGHGMRNEFARGTFTLVPEIADWLAKHSPDTLLLAAGGVADGRGLAAAMMLGADGGVVGSRLWVTKECLAPVAALHQAVDATGDDTARSSVFDVLRNLEWPAPYDFRALRNDLHRQWEGRLEPLREQPEPARKDYQQGVSQQDYSRAHVTVGEATGLIHDIPSATTVIETMSKQANRLLGQG
;
A
#
# COMPACT_ATOMS: atom_id res chain seq x y z
N MET A 1 15.94 -8.50 18.39
CA MET A 1 16.52 -7.16 18.19
C MET A 1 15.77 -6.19 19.09
N PRO A 2 16.39 -5.14 19.65
CA PRO A 2 15.63 -4.11 20.36
C PRO A 2 14.60 -3.51 19.38
N ALA A 3 13.36 -3.32 19.86
CA ALA A 3 12.29 -2.70 19.08
C ALA A 3 12.62 -1.22 18.85
N ILE A 4 12.30 -0.69 17.67
CA ILE A 4 12.35 0.75 17.44
C ILE A 4 11.22 1.38 18.26
N ALA A 5 11.56 2.30 19.17
CA ALA A 5 10.57 3.02 19.96
C ALA A 5 9.70 3.89 19.04
N SER A 6 8.39 3.62 19.02
CA SER A 6 7.43 4.31 18.17
C SER A 6 6.02 4.14 18.74
N ARG A 7 5.22 5.21 18.74
CA ARG A 7 3.81 5.16 19.13
C ARG A 7 3.02 4.12 18.32
N PHE A 8 3.38 3.95 17.04
CA PHE A 8 2.77 2.92 16.19
C PHE A 8 3.09 1.49 16.68
N CYS A 9 4.34 1.23 17.10
CA CYS A 9 4.72 -0.05 17.68
C CYS A 9 3.96 -0.31 19.00
N GLU A 10 3.83 0.69 19.85
CA GLU A 10 3.13 0.58 21.13
C GLU A 10 1.64 0.26 20.92
N GLN A 11 0.96 1.00 20.03
CA GLN A 11 -0.47 0.82 19.78
C GLN A 11 -0.83 -0.56 19.24
N PHE A 12 0.00 -1.12 18.34
CA PHE A 12 -0.29 -2.40 17.65
C PHE A 12 0.55 -3.57 18.15
N GLY A 13 1.34 -3.41 19.22
CA GLY A 13 2.21 -4.46 19.76
C GLY A 13 3.25 -4.96 18.76
N LEU A 14 3.80 -4.06 17.95
CA LEU A 14 4.79 -4.38 16.91
C LEU A 14 6.21 -4.31 17.47
N THR A 15 7.16 -4.96 16.78
CA THR A 15 8.60 -4.85 17.07
C THR A 15 9.32 -3.96 16.07
N THR A 16 8.63 -3.56 14.99
CA THR A 16 9.15 -2.64 13.97
C THR A 16 8.04 -1.72 13.48
N PRO A 17 8.33 -0.42 13.25
CA PRO A 17 7.33 0.55 12.81
C PRO A 17 7.06 0.47 11.29
N ILE A 18 6.80 -0.74 10.81
CA ILE A 18 6.51 -1.03 9.40
C ILE A 18 5.11 -1.62 9.29
N ALA A 19 4.34 -1.14 8.31
CA ALA A 19 3.12 -1.77 7.83
C ALA A 19 3.28 -2.20 6.36
N LEU A 20 2.77 -3.37 6.01
CA LEU A 20 2.63 -3.79 4.61
C LEU A 20 1.55 -2.94 3.92
N ALA A 21 1.83 -2.37 2.76
CA ALA A 21 0.79 -1.74 1.95
C ALA A 21 -0.24 -2.79 1.48
N PRO A 22 -1.56 -2.55 1.62
CA PRO A 22 -2.60 -3.49 1.18
C PRO A 22 -2.78 -3.44 -0.34
N MET A 23 -1.88 -4.13 -1.07
CA MET A 23 -1.81 -4.09 -2.53
C MET A 23 -2.75 -5.11 -3.17
N ALA A 24 -3.71 -4.64 -3.97
CA ALA A 24 -4.66 -5.48 -4.69
C ALA A 24 -3.94 -6.51 -5.59
N GLY A 25 -4.27 -7.79 -5.45
CA GLY A 25 -3.71 -8.87 -6.26
C GLY A 25 -2.23 -9.20 -6.00
N ALA A 26 -1.59 -8.54 -5.01
CA ALA A 26 -0.17 -8.73 -4.69
C ALA A 26 0.05 -9.02 -3.18
N ALA A 27 -0.54 -8.22 -2.30
CA ALA A 27 -0.47 -8.44 -0.85
C ALA A 27 -1.57 -9.39 -0.39
N GLY A 28 -1.37 -10.69 -0.63
CA GLY A 28 -2.25 -11.75 -0.15
C GLY A 28 -1.96 -12.17 1.28
N GLY A 29 -2.70 -13.18 1.74
CA GLY A 29 -2.60 -13.69 3.12
C GLY A 29 -1.20 -14.18 3.50
N ALA A 30 -0.48 -14.83 2.59
CA ALA A 30 0.87 -15.32 2.84
C ALA A 30 1.86 -14.19 3.12
N LEU A 31 1.83 -13.12 2.31
CA LEU A 31 2.69 -11.96 2.51
C LEU A 31 2.35 -11.20 3.79
N ALA A 32 1.06 -10.95 4.03
CA ALA A 32 0.61 -10.30 5.27
C ALA A 32 1.02 -11.09 6.52
N LEU A 33 0.85 -12.41 6.50
CA LEU A 33 1.24 -13.31 7.60
C LEU A 33 2.76 -13.29 7.84
N ALA A 34 3.57 -13.31 6.76
CA ALA A 34 5.03 -13.22 6.88
C ALA A 34 5.45 -11.89 7.52
N CYS A 35 4.83 -10.78 7.14
CA CYS A 35 5.06 -9.46 7.75
C CYS A 35 4.68 -9.44 9.23
N ALA A 36 3.50 -9.98 9.59
CA ALA A 36 3.02 -10.03 10.97
C ALA A 36 3.94 -10.88 11.87
N ARG A 37 4.43 -12.03 11.37
CA ARG A 37 5.41 -12.89 12.06
C ARG A 37 6.75 -12.21 12.24
N ALA A 38 7.16 -11.35 11.32
CA ALA A 38 8.37 -10.53 11.43
C ALA A 38 8.22 -9.33 12.37
N GLY A 39 7.05 -9.14 12.98
CA GLY A 39 6.79 -8.08 13.95
C GLY A 39 6.29 -6.76 13.37
N ALA A 40 5.93 -6.71 12.09
CA ALA A 40 5.29 -5.60 11.41
C ALA A 40 3.76 -5.73 11.40
N LEU A 41 3.03 -4.71 10.97
CA LEU A 41 1.59 -4.81 10.68
C LEU A 41 1.41 -5.39 9.27
N GLY A 42 0.89 -6.61 9.16
CA GLY A 42 0.58 -7.27 7.91
C GLY A 42 -0.83 -6.89 7.44
N LEU A 43 -0.96 -6.18 6.33
CA LEU A 43 -2.26 -5.80 5.77
C LEU A 43 -2.56 -6.62 4.51
N VAL A 44 -3.59 -7.46 4.56
CA VAL A 44 -4.12 -8.15 3.37
C VAL A 44 -4.84 -7.12 2.50
N GLY A 45 -4.52 -7.07 1.21
CA GLY A 45 -5.21 -6.20 0.28
C GLY A 45 -6.58 -6.74 -0.09
N GLY A 46 -7.67 -6.05 0.26
CA GLY A 46 -9.05 -6.39 -0.10
C GLY A 46 -9.39 -6.17 -1.59
N GLY A 47 -8.42 -5.66 -2.35
CA GLY A 47 -8.52 -5.52 -3.79
C GLY A 47 -9.71 -4.66 -4.23
N TYR A 48 -10.33 -5.09 -5.32
CA TYR A 48 -11.50 -4.44 -5.92
C TYR A 48 -12.84 -4.97 -5.38
N GLY A 49 -12.85 -5.67 -4.25
CA GLY A 49 -14.06 -6.18 -3.62
C GLY A 49 -14.51 -7.55 -4.12
N ASP A 50 -13.63 -8.32 -4.78
CA ASP A 50 -13.89 -9.72 -5.09
C ASP A 50 -13.97 -10.52 -3.79
N LEU A 51 -15.18 -10.94 -3.44
CA LEU A 51 -15.48 -11.62 -2.18
C LEU A 51 -14.77 -12.98 -2.07
N ASP A 52 -14.68 -13.75 -3.15
CA ASP A 52 -14.08 -15.08 -3.11
C ASP A 52 -12.55 -14.98 -2.96
N TRP A 53 -11.95 -13.98 -3.60
CA TRP A 53 -10.55 -13.66 -3.39
C TRP A 53 -10.28 -13.20 -1.95
N VAL A 54 -11.12 -12.32 -1.41
CA VAL A 54 -10.99 -11.83 -0.03
C VAL A 54 -11.11 -13.00 0.96
N LYS A 55 -12.08 -13.90 0.79
CA LYS A 55 -12.22 -15.10 1.62
C LYS A 55 -10.96 -15.97 1.59
N THR A 56 -10.45 -16.23 0.38
CA THR A 56 -9.26 -17.07 0.18
C THR A 56 -8.03 -16.49 0.88
N GLU A 57 -7.78 -15.18 0.72
CA GLU A 57 -6.60 -14.55 1.31
C GLU A 57 -6.76 -14.27 2.81
N TYR A 58 -8.00 -14.03 3.28
CA TYR A 58 -8.31 -13.97 4.70
C TYR A 58 -8.01 -15.31 5.37
N ASP A 59 -8.50 -16.42 4.82
CA ASP A 59 -8.30 -17.76 5.40
C ASP A 59 -6.81 -18.08 5.54
N LYS A 60 -5.99 -17.78 4.54
CA LYS A 60 -4.53 -17.97 4.59
C LYS A 60 -3.85 -17.20 5.73
N ALA A 61 -4.34 -15.98 6.04
CA ALA A 61 -3.74 -15.13 7.04
C ALA A 61 -4.29 -15.36 8.45
N PHE A 62 -5.61 -15.46 8.60
CA PHE A 62 -6.30 -15.33 9.88
C PHE A 62 -6.70 -16.65 10.53
N THR A 63 -6.81 -17.75 9.77
CA THR A 63 -7.30 -19.02 10.32
C THR A 63 -6.18 -19.99 10.75
N GLN A 64 -4.96 -19.80 10.25
CA GLN A 64 -3.84 -20.71 10.48
C GLN A 64 -2.67 -20.04 11.23
N THR A 65 -3.00 -19.20 12.23
CA THR A 65 -1.98 -18.45 12.96
C THR A 65 -2.31 -18.37 14.46
N ASP A 66 -1.29 -18.05 15.25
CA ASP A 66 -1.43 -17.89 16.71
C ASP A 66 -2.03 -16.51 17.07
N CYS A 67 -2.55 -16.41 18.31
CA CYS A 67 -3.20 -15.19 18.80
C CYS A 67 -2.29 -13.95 18.83
N ASN A 68 -0.97 -14.11 18.99
CA ASN A 68 -0.06 -12.96 19.00
C ASN A 68 0.16 -12.41 17.60
N THR A 69 0.28 -13.29 16.62
CA THR A 69 0.38 -12.91 15.20
C THR A 69 -0.92 -12.29 14.70
N LEU A 70 -2.10 -12.80 15.13
CA LEU A 70 -3.41 -12.23 14.80
C LEU A 70 -3.52 -10.74 15.15
N LYS A 71 -2.97 -10.31 16.29
CA LYS A 71 -2.94 -8.91 16.73
C LYS A 71 -2.16 -7.97 15.83
N ARG A 72 -1.46 -8.50 14.83
CA ARG A 72 -0.66 -7.77 13.84
C ARG A 72 -1.14 -8.00 12.40
N LEU A 73 -2.33 -8.58 12.22
CA LEU A 73 -2.94 -8.81 10.93
C LEU A 73 -4.14 -7.89 10.74
N GLY A 74 -4.11 -7.10 9.68
CA GLY A 74 -5.20 -6.23 9.27
C GLY A 74 -5.58 -6.43 7.82
N MET A 75 -6.52 -5.62 7.35
CA MET A 75 -6.96 -5.61 5.95
C MET A 75 -7.09 -4.19 5.44
N GLY A 76 -6.97 -4.02 4.12
CA GLY A 76 -7.16 -2.71 3.49
C GLY A 76 -8.06 -2.78 2.27
N PHE A 77 -8.92 -1.76 2.11
CA PHE A 77 -9.89 -1.67 1.04
C PHE A 77 -9.75 -0.37 0.24
N ILE A 78 -10.10 -0.44 -1.04
CA ILE A 78 -10.24 0.70 -1.93
C ILE A 78 -11.62 1.32 -1.66
N THR A 79 -11.65 2.48 -1.01
CA THR A 79 -12.88 3.08 -0.46
C THR A 79 -13.93 3.36 -1.53
N TRP A 80 -13.55 3.90 -2.70
CA TRP A 80 -14.51 4.18 -3.76
C TRP A 80 -15.17 2.91 -4.32
N ARG A 81 -14.48 1.75 -4.26
CA ARG A 81 -15.07 0.47 -4.69
C ARG A 81 -16.12 -0.03 -3.72
N LEU A 82 -15.94 0.20 -2.43
CA LEU A 82 -16.95 -0.15 -1.42
C LEU A 82 -18.26 0.59 -1.64
N ASN A 83 -18.25 1.76 -2.30
CA ASN A 83 -19.47 2.48 -2.67
C ASN A 83 -20.32 1.71 -3.69
N THR A 84 -19.72 0.80 -4.45
CA THR A 84 -20.42 -0.07 -5.40
C THR A 84 -20.83 -1.39 -4.76
N ASP A 85 -19.90 -1.99 -3.99
CA ASP A 85 -20.13 -3.26 -3.30
C ASP A 85 -19.24 -3.34 -2.05
N ALA A 86 -19.89 -3.39 -0.88
CA ALA A 86 -19.23 -3.52 0.42
C ALA A 86 -19.29 -4.94 0.99
N SER A 87 -19.80 -5.93 0.24
CA SER A 87 -20.02 -7.31 0.70
C SER A 87 -18.76 -7.96 1.27
N ALA A 88 -17.59 -7.69 0.67
CA ALA A 88 -16.32 -8.20 1.14
C ALA A 88 -15.92 -7.59 2.51
N LEU A 89 -16.16 -6.29 2.72
CA LEU A 89 -15.94 -5.64 4.02
C LEU A 89 -16.90 -6.21 5.07
N ASP A 90 -18.18 -6.31 4.75
CA ASP A 90 -19.20 -6.82 5.69
C ASP A 90 -18.89 -8.27 6.07
N TRP A 91 -18.51 -9.11 5.09
CA TRP A 91 -18.10 -10.48 5.38
C TRP A 91 -16.89 -10.55 6.32
N VAL A 92 -15.87 -9.71 6.15
CA VAL A 92 -14.70 -9.65 7.04
C VAL A 92 -15.11 -9.22 8.45
N LEU A 93 -16.01 -8.25 8.57
CA LEU A 93 -16.51 -7.79 9.87
C LEU A 93 -17.33 -8.86 10.61
N ASP A 94 -17.92 -9.82 9.90
CA ASP A 94 -18.69 -10.93 10.49
C ASP A 94 -17.77 -12.08 10.99
N GLN A 95 -16.50 -12.15 10.56
CA GLN A 95 -15.61 -13.24 10.96
C GLN A 95 -15.27 -13.20 12.45
N ALA A 96 -14.98 -14.38 13.04
CA ALA A 96 -14.59 -14.52 14.44
C ALA A 96 -13.24 -13.84 14.73
N ASN A 97 -12.25 -14.04 13.86
CA ASN A 97 -10.93 -13.43 13.95
C ASN A 97 -10.97 -12.03 13.31
N LYS A 98 -11.20 -11.01 14.12
CA LYS A 98 -11.25 -9.62 13.63
C LYS A 98 -9.87 -9.12 13.21
N PRO A 99 -9.78 -8.31 12.12
CA PRO A 99 -8.54 -7.59 11.80
C PRO A 99 -8.08 -6.66 12.93
N ALA A 100 -6.77 -6.62 13.17
CA ALA A 100 -6.16 -5.70 14.12
C ALA A 100 -6.23 -4.24 13.67
N ALA A 101 -6.41 -4.00 12.38
CA ALA A 101 -6.65 -2.68 11.79
C ALA A 101 -7.40 -2.81 10.46
N MET A 102 -8.17 -1.79 10.11
CA MET A 102 -8.82 -1.64 8.82
C MET A 102 -8.28 -0.39 8.11
N MET A 103 -7.67 -0.57 6.93
CA MET A 103 -7.14 0.55 6.16
C MET A 103 -8.07 0.91 5.00
N PHE A 104 -8.40 2.20 4.90
CA PHE A 104 -9.17 2.79 3.81
C PHE A 104 -8.31 3.70 2.96
N SER A 105 -8.34 3.48 1.64
CA SER A 105 -7.55 4.25 0.67
C SER A 105 -8.43 4.74 -0.47
N PHE A 106 -8.16 5.95 -0.97
CA PHE A 106 -8.82 6.50 -2.17
C PHE A 106 -10.33 6.74 -2.01
N GLY A 107 -10.69 7.67 -1.16
CA GLY A 107 -12.09 8.08 -0.95
C GLY A 107 -12.42 8.43 0.47
N ASP A 108 -13.70 8.67 0.72
CA ASP A 108 -14.26 9.03 2.01
C ASP A 108 -14.75 7.77 2.74
N PRO A 109 -14.14 7.38 3.87
CA PRO A 109 -14.54 6.19 4.62
C PRO A 109 -15.74 6.39 5.55
N SER A 110 -16.31 7.59 5.66
CA SER A 110 -17.29 7.98 6.70
C SER A 110 -18.46 7.01 6.80
N GLN A 111 -18.99 6.51 5.67
CA GLN A 111 -20.12 5.58 5.66
C GLN A 111 -19.76 4.16 6.15
N TYR A 112 -18.46 3.81 6.20
CA TYR A 112 -17.98 2.49 6.65
C TYR A 112 -17.41 2.54 8.06
N ALA A 113 -16.92 3.70 8.48
CA ALA A 113 -16.19 3.90 9.72
C ALA A 113 -16.99 3.45 10.94
N ALA A 114 -18.27 3.81 11.04
CA ALA A 114 -19.13 3.42 12.18
C ALA A 114 -19.26 1.88 12.31
N ARG A 115 -19.35 1.16 11.19
CA ARG A 115 -19.40 -0.32 11.20
C ARG A 115 -18.11 -0.94 11.70
N VAL A 116 -16.95 -0.42 11.27
CA VAL A 116 -15.63 -0.88 11.69
C VAL A 116 -15.40 -0.58 13.18
N GLN A 117 -15.76 0.62 13.62
CA GLN A 117 -15.66 1.05 15.02
C GLN A 117 -16.55 0.23 15.97
N HIS A 118 -17.73 -0.22 15.50
CA HIS A 118 -18.61 -1.11 16.27
C HIS A 118 -17.91 -2.42 16.70
N HIS A 119 -16.94 -2.87 15.92
CA HIS A 119 -16.11 -4.04 16.23
C HIS A 119 -14.81 -3.69 16.98
N ASN A 120 -14.63 -2.43 17.43
CA ASN A 120 -13.41 -1.93 18.08
C ASN A 120 -12.14 -2.12 17.22
N ILE A 121 -12.26 -2.06 15.88
CA ILE A 121 -11.15 -2.18 14.95
C ILE A 121 -10.59 -0.78 14.67
N PRO A 122 -9.29 -0.51 14.91
CA PRO A 122 -8.64 0.74 14.55
C PRO A 122 -8.73 1.04 13.06
N ILE A 123 -8.97 2.31 12.73
CA ILE A 123 -9.09 2.79 11.35
C ILE A 123 -7.80 3.50 10.93
N ILE A 124 -7.23 3.04 9.83
CA ILE A 124 -6.10 3.66 9.13
C ILE A 124 -6.63 4.30 7.85
N CYS A 125 -6.33 5.57 7.60
CA CYS A 125 -6.77 6.25 6.39
C CYS A 125 -5.59 6.84 5.61
N GLN A 126 -5.62 6.68 4.29
CA GLN A 126 -4.62 7.22 3.40
C GLN A 126 -4.97 8.64 2.96
N ALA A 127 -4.01 9.57 3.12
CA ALA A 127 -4.05 10.93 2.63
C ALA A 127 -2.88 11.19 1.67
N GLN A 128 -3.13 11.93 0.62
CA GLN A 128 -2.14 12.36 -0.39
C GLN A 128 -2.01 13.88 -0.44
N ARG A 129 -2.86 14.58 0.32
CA ARG A 129 -2.88 16.03 0.48
C ARG A 129 -3.30 16.37 1.91
N VAL A 130 -2.75 17.45 2.45
CA VAL A 130 -3.06 17.89 3.83
C VAL A 130 -4.55 18.22 3.99
N GLU A 131 -5.18 18.78 2.99
CA GLU A 131 -6.61 19.15 2.99
C GLU A 131 -7.56 17.95 3.19
N GLN A 132 -7.09 16.71 2.97
CA GLN A 132 -7.86 15.50 3.21
C GLN A 132 -7.89 15.10 4.68
N VAL A 133 -6.86 15.48 5.46
CA VAL A 133 -6.65 15.00 6.83
C VAL A 133 -7.82 15.32 7.77
N PRO A 134 -8.37 16.56 7.82
CA PRO A 134 -9.49 16.88 8.71
C PRO A 134 -10.67 15.93 8.54
N LYS A 135 -11.09 15.68 7.30
CA LYS A 135 -12.22 14.82 7.00
C LYS A 135 -11.98 13.35 7.37
N LEU A 136 -10.74 12.87 7.23
CA LEU A 136 -10.38 11.50 7.63
C LEU A 136 -10.39 11.34 9.16
N ILE A 137 -9.95 12.38 9.90
CA ILE A 137 -10.04 12.40 11.36
C ILE A 137 -11.52 12.43 11.82
N GLU A 138 -12.35 13.26 11.19
CA GLU A 138 -13.80 13.31 11.47
C GLU A 138 -14.48 11.96 11.22
N ALA A 139 -14.03 11.21 10.22
CA ALA A 139 -14.47 9.84 9.94
C ALA A 139 -13.96 8.83 10.99
N GLY A 140 -13.07 9.23 11.92
CA GLY A 140 -12.58 8.38 13.00
C GLY A 140 -11.25 7.68 12.71
N ALA A 141 -10.44 8.19 11.79
CA ALA A 141 -9.09 7.68 11.56
C ALA A 141 -8.21 7.88 12.80
N GLN A 142 -7.62 6.81 13.27
CA GLN A 142 -6.63 6.81 14.36
C GLN A 142 -5.20 6.84 13.83
N VAL A 143 -5.02 6.48 12.56
CA VAL A 143 -3.74 6.51 11.85
C VAL A 143 -3.95 7.14 10.49
N ILE A 144 -3.14 8.14 10.16
CA ILE A 144 -3.06 8.72 8.81
C ILE A 144 -1.83 8.16 8.10
N VAL A 145 -1.99 7.77 6.84
CA VAL A 145 -0.88 7.39 5.95
C VAL A 145 -0.66 8.51 4.95
N ALA A 146 0.44 9.25 5.08
CA ALA A 146 0.85 10.25 4.12
C ALA A 146 1.50 9.57 2.91
N GLN A 147 0.76 9.41 1.82
CA GLN A 147 1.29 8.80 0.59
C GLN A 147 1.83 9.85 -0.36
N GLY A 148 3.15 9.83 -0.57
CA GLY A 148 3.81 10.67 -1.58
C GLY A 148 3.68 10.14 -3.01
N GLY A 149 3.99 11.02 -3.96
CA GLY A 149 3.92 10.76 -5.40
C GLY A 149 4.88 9.69 -5.89
N GLU A 150 5.93 9.37 -5.12
CA GLU A 150 6.91 8.32 -5.41
C GLU A 150 6.33 6.90 -5.29
N ALA A 151 5.16 6.76 -4.63
CA ALA A 151 4.52 5.46 -4.43
C ALA A 151 4.14 4.79 -5.75
N GLY A 152 4.33 3.46 -5.83
CA GLY A 152 3.78 2.61 -6.89
C GLY A 152 2.27 2.42 -6.73
N GLY A 153 1.62 1.97 -7.80
CA GLY A 153 0.18 1.84 -7.83
C GLY A 153 -0.52 3.20 -7.92
N HIS A 154 -1.77 3.24 -7.46
CA HIS A 154 -2.55 4.46 -7.55
C HIS A 154 -2.11 5.55 -6.56
N GLY A 155 -2.27 6.78 -6.98
CA GLY A 155 -1.98 7.99 -6.22
C GLY A 155 -2.48 9.22 -6.97
N MET A 156 -2.31 10.41 -6.39
CA MET A 156 -2.65 11.65 -7.07
C MET A 156 -1.94 11.75 -8.42
N ARG A 157 -2.62 12.33 -9.42
CA ARG A 157 -2.02 12.74 -10.69
C ARG A 157 -0.81 13.62 -10.46
N ASN A 158 0.13 13.60 -11.40
CA ASN A 158 1.41 14.30 -11.25
C ASN A 158 1.23 15.81 -10.92
N GLU A 159 0.23 16.46 -11.48
CA GLU A 159 -0.07 17.89 -11.23
C GLU A 159 -0.55 18.18 -9.80
N PHE A 160 -1.02 17.17 -9.06
CA PHE A 160 -1.49 17.30 -7.67
C PHE A 160 -0.63 16.51 -6.68
N ALA A 161 0.26 15.65 -7.17
CA ALA A 161 1.10 14.81 -6.34
C ALA A 161 2.13 15.65 -5.58
N ARG A 162 2.39 15.24 -4.35
CA ARG A 162 3.45 15.81 -3.49
C ARG A 162 4.46 14.74 -3.14
N GLY A 163 5.73 15.12 -3.04
CA GLY A 163 6.79 14.23 -2.58
C GLY A 163 6.62 13.89 -1.09
N THR A 164 6.98 12.65 -0.72
CA THR A 164 6.92 12.15 0.66
C THR A 164 7.69 13.08 1.61
N PHE A 165 8.84 13.58 1.19
CA PHE A 165 9.72 14.43 2.00
C PHE A 165 9.09 15.76 2.44
N THR A 166 8.09 16.27 1.71
CA THR A 166 7.37 17.51 2.07
C THR A 166 5.98 17.27 2.60
N LEU A 167 5.32 16.19 2.18
CA LEU A 167 3.96 15.86 2.63
C LEU A 167 3.94 15.39 4.09
N VAL A 168 4.89 14.53 4.47
CA VAL A 168 4.95 13.95 5.82
C VAL A 168 5.11 15.02 6.90
N PRO A 169 6.11 15.94 6.87
CA PRO A 169 6.27 16.92 7.93
C PRO A 169 5.10 17.91 8.00
N GLU A 170 4.48 18.27 6.89
CA GLU A 170 3.33 19.17 6.90
C GLU A 170 2.10 18.52 7.54
N ILE A 171 1.87 17.22 7.30
CA ILE A 171 0.81 16.47 8.00
C ILE A 171 1.19 16.28 9.48
N ALA A 172 2.45 16.01 9.82
CA ALA A 172 2.92 15.89 11.20
C ALA A 172 2.64 17.17 11.99
N ASP A 173 3.00 18.34 11.44
CA ASP A 173 2.75 19.64 12.04
C ASP A 173 1.24 19.91 12.21
N TRP A 174 0.44 19.55 11.21
CA TRP A 174 -1.01 19.68 11.28
C TRP A 174 -1.60 18.80 12.41
N LEU A 175 -1.19 17.52 12.47
CA LEU A 175 -1.66 16.58 13.50
C LEU A 175 -1.22 17.03 14.90
N ALA A 176 0.01 17.46 15.08
CA ALA A 176 0.51 17.96 16.37
C ALA A 176 -0.35 19.10 16.93
N LYS A 177 -0.91 19.93 16.05
CA LYS A 177 -1.74 21.07 16.43
C LYS A 177 -3.21 20.72 16.63
N HIS A 178 -3.78 19.78 15.86
CA HIS A 178 -5.24 19.58 15.77
C HIS A 178 -5.70 18.20 16.23
N SER A 179 -4.84 17.19 16.23
CA SER A 179 -5.16 15.80 16.62
C SER A 179 -3.91 15.05 17.07
N PRO A 180 -3.26 15.46 18.19
CA PRO A 180 -1.94 14.97 18.60
C PRO A 180 -1.90 13.46 18.90
N ASP A 181 -3.02 12.85 19.21
CA ASP A 181 -3.13 11.41 19.48
C ASP A 181 -3.18 10.57 18.21
N THR A 182 -3.45 11.18 17.04
CA THR A 182 -3.47 10.48 15.77
C THR A 182 -2.03 10.14 15.32
N LEU A 183 -1.83 8.89 14.91
CA LEU A 183 -0.54 8.43 14.41
C LEU A 183 -0.36 8.80 12.94
N LEU A 184 0.90 8.95 12.52
CA LEU A 184 1.28 9.23 11.15
C LEU A 184 2.22 8.17 10.60
N LEU A 185 1.90 7.58 9.47
CA LEU A 185 2.79 6.72 8.70
C LEU A 185 3.14 7.37 7.36
N ALA A 186 4.39 7.20 6.92
CA ALA A 186 4.84 7.64 5.60
C ALA A 186 4.71 6.51 4.58
N ALA A 187 4.28 6.81 3.35
CA ALA A 187 4.23 5.88 2.23
C ALA A 187 4.75 6.52 0.95
N GLY A 188 5.45 5.74 0.12
CA GLY A 188 6.13 6.23 -1.08
C GLY A 188 7.60 6.53 -0.83
N GLY A 189 8.50 6.00 -1.65
CA GLY A 189 9.93 6.20 -1.54
C GLY A 189 10.64 5.36 -0.47
N VAL A 190 9.93 4.67 0.43
CA VAL A 190 10.50 3.89 1.54
C VAL A 190 10.79 2.46 1.09
N ALA A 191 12.06 2.14 0.79
CA ALA A 191 12.48 0.80 0.37
C ALA A 191 13.54 0.16 1.27
N ASP A 192 14.16 0.90 2.16
CA ASP A 192 15.17 0.41 3.10
C ASP A 192 15.12 1.17 4.43
N GLY A 193 16.04 0.84 5.36
CA GLY A 193 16.08 1.49 6.67
C GLY A 193 16.47 2.96 6.63
N ARG A 194 17.11 3.45 5.55
CA ARG A 194 17.40 4.89 5.38
C ARG A 194 16.09 5.65 5.17
N GLY A 195 15.24 5.14 4.26
CA GLY A 195 13.92 5.72 4.00
C GLY A 195 13.02 5.67 5.23
N LEU A 196 13.02 4.56 5.98
CA LEU A 196 12.26 4.45 7.23
C LEU A 196 12.74 5.43 8.30
N ALA A 197 14.06 5.51 8.54
CA ALA A 197 14.62 6.46 9.50
C ALA A 197 14.34 7.91 9.11
N ALA A 198 14.51 8.26 7.82
CA ALA A 198 14.18 9.59 7.32
C ALA A 198 12.70 9.95 7.53
N ALA A 199 11.78 9.02 7.24
CA ALA A 199 10.35 9.23 7.47
C ALA A 199 10.04 9.52 8.95
N MET A 200 10.67 8.78 9.87
CA MET A 200 10.53 9.01 11.32
C MET A 200 11.14 10.35 11.75
N MET A 201 12.27 10.75 11.19
CA MET A 201 12.88 12.07 11.43
C MET A 201 12.00 13.22 10.90
N LEU A 202 11.18 12.98 9.89
CA LEU A 202 10.20 13.94 9.38
C LEU A 202 8.90 13.98 10.21
N GLY A 203 8.81 13.21 11.30
CA GLY A 203 7.67 13.22 12.22
C GLY A 203 6.69 12.07 12.04
N ALA A 204 6.96 11.07 11.20
CA ALA A 204 6.14 9.87 11.10
C ALA A 204 6.42 8.89 12.26
N ASP A 205 5.40 8.16 12.70
CA ASP A 205 5.49 7.08 13.69
C ASP A 205 5.96 5.74 13.05
N GLY A 206 6.14 5.72 11.74
CA GLY A 206 6.58 4.55 10.98
C GLY A 206 6.32 4.69 9.48
N GLY A 207 6.39 3.58 8.76
CA GLY A 207 6.22 3.55 7.31
C GLY A 207 5.30 2.45 6.79
N VAL A 208 4.54 2.77 5.73
CA VAL A 208 3.82 1.79 4.92
C VAL A 208 4.67 1.45 3.70
N VAL A 209 5.06 0.19 3.59
CA VAL A 209 6.00 -0.30 2.58
C VAL A 209 5.26 -1.09 1.50
N GLY A 210 5.31 -0.58 0.27
CA GLY A 210 4.73 -1.23 -0.92
C GLY A 210 5.79 -1.96 -1.74
N SER A 211 6.46 -1.26 -2.66
CA SER A 211 7.35 -1.84 -3.67
C SER A 211 8.42 -2.77 -3.12
N ARG A 212 9.06 -2.45 -1.99
CA ARG A 212 10.06 -3.34 -1.38
C ARG A 212 9.46 -4.67 -0.92
N LEU A 213 8.26 -4.68 -0.34
CA LEU A 213 7.56 -5.90 0.08
C LEU A 213 6.84 -6.58 -1.09
N TRP A 214 6.48 -5.84 -2.15
CA TRP A 214 6.00 -6.41 -3.41
C TRP A 214 7.08 -7.27 -4.08
N VAL A 215 8.37 -6.89 -3.97
CA VAL A 215 9.51 -7.66 -4.49
C VAL A 215 10.00 -8.64 -3.42
N THR A 216 9.13 -9.59 -3.03
CA THR A 216 9.45 -10.67 -2.07
C THR A 216 8.86 -12.01 -2.53
N LYS A 217 9.36 -13.08 -1.96
CA LYS A 217 8.95 -14.46 -2.32
C LYS A 217 7.48 -14.77 -2.04
N GLU A 218 6.89 -14.07 -1.06
CA GLU A 218 5.51 -14.26 -0.61
C GLU A 218 4.49 -13.43 -1.38
N CYS A 219 4.95 -12.51 -2.23
CA CYS A 219 4.08 -11.72 -3.10
C CYS A 219 3.40 -12.61 -4.15
N LEU A 220 2.13 -12.28 -4.46
CA LEU A 220 1.36 -13.02 -5.47
C LEU A 220 1.73 -12.66 -6.92
N ALA A 221 2.55 -11.64 -7.13
CA ALA A 221 3.02 -11.28 -8.46
C ALA A 221 3.89 -12.39 -9.07
N PRO A 222 3.82 -12.63 -10.40
CA PRO A 222 4.67 -13.61 -11.07
C PRO A 222 6.15 -13.30 -10.86
N VAL A 223 6.98 -14.33 -10.69
CA VAL A 223 8.43 -14.19 -10.45
C VAL A 223 9.11 -13.37 -11.55
N ALA A 224 8.70 -13.53 -12.80
CA ALA A 224 9.22 -12.73 -13.90
C ALA A 224 8.94 -11.23 -13.74
N ALA A 225 7.80 -10.84 -13.16
CA ALA A 225 7.50 -9.44 -12.82
C ALA A 225 8.42 -8.91 -11.72
N LEU A 226 8.74 -9.75 -10.71
CA LEU A 226 9.67 -9.38 -9.64
C LEU A 226 11.06 -9.08 -10.19
N HIS A 227 11.55 -9.88 -11.17
CA HIS A 227 12.82 -9.62 -11.85
C HIS A 227 12.80 -8.31 -12.62
N GLN A 228 11.72 -8.00 -13.36
CA GLN A 228 11.59 -6.70 -14.03
C GLN A 228 11.71 -5.52 -13.04
N ALA A 229 11.17 -5.65 -11.83
CA ALA A 229 11.27 -4.64 -10.81
C ALA A 229 12.70 -4.49 -10.23
N VAL A 230 13.43 -5.61 -10.10
CA VAL A 230 14.83 -5.62 -9.62
C VAL A 230 15.79 -5.00 -10.63
N ASP A 231 15.52 -5.21 -11.93
CA ASP A 231 16.37 -4.71 -13.04
C ASP A 231 16.09 -3.24 -13.38
N ALA A 232 15.00 -2.64 -12.84
CA ALA A 232 14.55 -1.29 -13.16
C ALA A 232 15.10 -0.24 -12.17
N THR A 233 15.12 1.00 -12.63
CA THR A 233 15.41 2.19 -11.81
C THR A 233 14.15 3.01 -11.55
N GLY A 234 14.22 4.02 -10.68
CA GLY A 234 13.12 4.95 -10.45
C GLY A 234 12.71 5.71 -11.71
N ASP A 235 13.68 6.00 -12.59
CA ASP A 235 13.46 6.72 -13.85
C ASP A 235 12.63 5.89 -14.87
N ASP A 236 12.56 4.58 -14.68
CA ASP A 236 11.76 3.68 -15.52
C ASP A 236 10.29 3.66 -15.14
N THR A 237 9.87 4.38 -14.09
CA THR A 237 8.47 4.42 -13.68
C THR A 237 7.72 5.60 -14.29
N ALA A 238 6.42 5.43 -14.53
CA ALA A 238 5.54 6.52 -14.95
C ALA A 238 4.17 6.41 -14.25
N ARG A 239 3.57 7.58 -13.97
CA ARG A 239 2.20 7.69 -13.45
C ARG A 239 1.26 8.18 -14.54
N SER A 240 0.28 7.36 -14.91
CA SER A 240 -0.72 7.67 -15.94
C SER A 240 -1.94 6.78 -15.81
N SER A 241 -3.03 7.11 -16.52
CA SER A 241 -4.22 6.25 -16.62
C SER A 241 -4.12 5.17 -17.71
N VAL A 242 -3.00 5.05 -18.44
CA VAL A 242 -2.88 4.10 -19.56
C VAL A 242 -3.24 2.67 -19.12
N PHE A 243 -2.61 2.17 -18.05
CA PHE A 243 -2.89 0.82 -17.58
C PHE A 243 -4.28 0.65 -16.97
N ASP A 244 -4.92 1.71 -16.47
CA ASP A 244 -6.30 1.61 -16.00
C ASP A 244 -7.25 1.38 -17.17
N VAL A 245 -7.08 2.11 -18.26
CA VAL A 245 -7.86 1.89 -19.51
C VAL A 245 -7.62 0.49 -20.06
N LEU A 246 -6.37 0.03 -20.10
CA LEU A 246 -6.01 -1.31 -20.59
C LEU A 246 -6.57 -2.44 -19.72
N ARG A 247 -6.64 -2.22 -18.41
CA ARG A 247 -7.22 -3.16 -17.42
C ARG A 247 -8.74 -3.07 -17.32
N ASN A 248 -9.37 -2.17 -18.06
CA ASN A 248 -10.79 -1.87 -17.97
C ASN A 248 -11.23 -1.46 -16.55
N LEU A 249 -10.44 -0.60 -15.91
CA LEU A 249 -10.69 -0.08 -14.57
C LEU A 249 -11.00 1.42 -14.65
N GLU A 250 -12.18 1.79 -14.17
CA GLU A 250 -12.63 3.19 -14.12
C GLU A 250 -12.23 3.81 -12.78
N TRP A 251 -10.96 4.22 -12.67
CA TRP A 251 -10.52 4.95 -11.49
C TRP A 251 -11.03 6.39 -11.50
N PRO A 252 -11.61 6.85 -10.37
CA PRO A 252 -12.09 8.22 -10.29
C PRO A 252 -10.93 9.23 -10.30
N ALA A 253 -11.16 10.39 -10.92
CA ALA A 253 -10.25 11.51 -10.73
C ALA A 253 -10.18 11.89 -9.23
N PRO A 254 -9.03 12.33 -8.71
CA PRO A 254 -7.80 12.70 -9.42
C PRO A 254 -6.69 11.61 -9.38
N TYR A 255 -7.03 10.35 -9.40
CA TYR A 255 -6.07 9.25 -9.24
C TYR A 255 -5.59 8.71 -10.58
N ASP A 256 -4.28 8.44 -10.67
CA ASP A 256 -3.60 7.74 -11.76
C ASP A 256 -2.69 6.64 -11.20
N PHE A 257 -2.28 5.72 -12.05
CA PHE A 257 -1.53 4.51 -11.70
C PHE A 257 -0.05 4.63 -12.04
N ARG A 258 0.85 4.39 -11.06
CA ARG A 258 2.30 4.32 -11.30
C ARG A 258 2.74 2.87 -11.46
N ALA A 259 3.43 2.58 -12.56
CA ALA A 259 4.03 1.30 -12.88
C ALA A 259 5.32 1.51 -13.68
N LEU A 260 6.04 0.43 -14.00
CA LEU A 260 7.14 0.50 -14.96
C LEU A 260 6.60 0.92 -16.32
N ARG A 261 7.35 1.82 -16.98
CA ARG A 261 7.11 2.27 -18.34
C ARG A 261 7.59 1.19 -19.31
N ASN A 262 6.68 0.58 -20.04
CA ASN A 262 6.97 -0.41 -21.05
C ASN A 262 6.60 0.05 -22.48
N ASP A 263 6.74 -0.79 -23.50
CA ASP A 263 6.49 -0.39 -24.89
C ASP A 263 5.02 -0.04 -25.12
N LEU A 264 4.10 -0.81 -24.54
CA LEU A 264 2.67 -0.52 -24.65
C LEU A 264 2.31 0.80 -23.93
N HIS A 265 2.91 1.08 -22.77
CA HIS A 265 2.73 2.36 -22.10
C HIS A 265 3.25 3.53 -22.96
N ARG A 266 4.50 3.41 -23.52
CA ARG A 266 5.09 4.45 -24.37
C ARG A 266 4.26 4.75 -25.62
N GLN A 267 3.63 3.71 -26.20
CA GLN A 267 2.74 3.86 -27.35
C GLN A 267 1.56 4.78 -27.05
N TRP A 268 1.04 4.76 -25.81
CA TRP A 268 -0.17 5.47 -25.43
C TRP A 268 0.06 6.66 -24.50
N GLU A 269 1.27 6.87 -24.02
CA GLU A 269 1.62 8.06 -23.23
C GLU A 269 1.34 9.34 -24.04
N GLY A 270 0.58 10.29 -23.46
CA GLY A 270 0.14 11.49 -24.15
C GLY A 270 -0.99 11.29 -25.18
N ARG A 271 -1.48 10.06 -25.38
CA ARG A 271 -2.53 9.71 -26.34
C ARG A 271 -3.73 9.02 -25.67
N LEU A 272 -4.09 9.46 -24.48
CA LEU A 272 -5.08 8.79 -23.66
C LEU A 272 -6.50 8.86 -24.26
N GLU A 273 -6.89 9.99 -24.88
CA GLU A 273 -8.22 10.12 -25.48
C GLU A 273 -8.45 9.16 -26.67
N PRO A 274 -7.52 9.04 -27.65
CA PRO A 274 -7.63 8.02 -28.69
C PRO A 274 -7.67 6.57 -28.12
N LEU A 275 -6.93 6.30 -27.02
CA LEU A 275 -6.98 4.99 -26.34
C LEU A 275 -8.37 4.72 -25.72
N ARG A 276 -9.00 5.74 -25.13
CA ARG A 276 -10.36 5.63 -24.55
C ARG A 276 -11.45 5.45 -25.59
N GLU A 277 -11.30 6.12 -26.73
CA GLU A 277 -12.26 5.99 -27.84
C GLU A 277 -12.24 4.59 -28.47
N GLN A 278 -11.07 3.97 -28.60
CA GLN A 278 -10.88 2.65 -29.23
C GLN A 278 -9.95 1.76 -28.39
N PRO A 279 -10.35 1.32 -27.20
CA PRO A 279 -9.46 0.62 -26.28
C PRO A 279 -9.22 -0.86 -26.65
N GLU A 280 -10.13 -1.49 -27.39
CA GLU A 280 -10.17 -2.96 -27.55
C GLU A 280 -8.92 -3.56 -28.18
N PRO A 281 -8.31 -3.01 -29.25
CA PRO A 281 -7.09 -3.58 -29.79
C PRO A 281 -5.93 -3.57 -28.77
N ALA A 282 -5.78 -2.45 -28.04
CA ALA A 282 -4.73 -2.30 -27.03
C ALA A 282 -5.01 -3.16 -25.77
N ARG A 283 -6.27 -3.32 -25.36
CA ARG A 283 -6.68 -4.23 -24.27
C ARG A 283 -6.35 -5.68 -24.60
N LYS A 284 -6.64 -6.12 -25.83
CA LYS A 284 -6.30 -7.46 -26.29
C LYS A 284 -4.79 -7.71 -26.26
N ASP A 285 -4.00 -6.74 -26.73
CA ASP A 285 -2.54 -6.80 -26.70
C ASP A 285 -2.00 -6.87 -25.27
N TYR A 286 -2.54 -6.03 -24.37
CA TYR A 286 -2.24 -6.06 -22.94
C TYR A 286 -2.59 -7.41 -22.30
N GLN A 287 -3.79 -7.96 -22.55
CA GLN A 287 -4.22 -9.26 -22.00
C GLN A 287 -3.33 -10.41 -22.51
N GLN A 288 -2.92 -10.36 -23.75
CA GLN A 288 -1.96 -11.31 -24.30
C GLN A 288 -0.61 -11.19 -23.60
N GLY A 289 -0.12 -9.96 -23.36
CA GLY A 289 1.08 -9.71 -22.57
C GLY A 289 1.00 -10.30 -21.17
N VAL A 290 -0.12 -10.08 -20.46
CA VAL A 290 -0.35 -10.66 -19.14
C VAL A 290 -0.33 -12.18 -19.16
N SER A 291 -1.04 -12.82 -20.10
CA SER A 291 -1.12 -14.29 -20.20
C SER A 291 0.22 -14.94 -20.55
N GLN A 292 1.07 -14.25 -21.29
CA GLN A 292 2.40 -14.72 -21.71
C GLN A 292 3.53 -14.26 -20.76
N GLN A 293 3.22 -13.49 -19.71
CA GLN A 293 4.18 -12.82 -18.83
C GLN A 293 5.20 -11.96 -19.62
N ASP A 294 4.73 -11.31 -20.69
CA ASP A 294 5.51 -10.40 -21.51
C ASP A 294 5.39 -8.96 -20.96
N TYR A 295 6.40 -8.53 -20.25
CA TYR A 295 6.42 -7.22 -19.57
C TYR A 295 6.80 -6.04 -20.48
N SER A 296 7.01 -6.29 -21.77
CA SER A 296 6.96 -5.20 -22.76
C SER A 296 5.52 -4.67 -22.95
N ARG A 297 4.51 -5.45 -22.54
CA ARG A 297 3.07 -5.16 -22.66
C ARG A 297 2.33 -5.23 -21.33
N ALA A 298 2.62 -6.19 -20.46
CA ALA A 298 2.02 -6.31 -19.14
C ALA A 298 2.63 -5.29 -18.16
N HIS A 299 1.82 -4.80 -17.20
CA HIS A 299 2.30 -3.86 -16.19
C HIS A 299 3.11 -4.53 -15.07
N VAL A 300 4.04 -3.78 -14.50
CA VAL A 300 4.75 -4.11 -13.26
C VAL A 300 4.53 -2.96 -12.28
N THR A 301 3.88 -3.24 -11.16
CA THR A 301 3.42 -2.21 -10.21
C THR A 301 4.46 -1.93 -9.15
N VAL A 302 5.34 -0.96 -9.40
CA VAL A 302 6.34 -0.47 -8.45
C VAL A 302 6.42 1.05 -8.47
N GLY A 303 6.94 1.64 -7.40
CA GLY A 303 7.21 3.07 -7.28
C GLY A 303 8.66 3.42 -7.61
N GLU A 304 8.99 4.71 -7.47
CA GLU A 304 10.32 5.25 -7.80
C GLU A 304 11.44 4.61 -6.97
N ALA A 305 11.12 4.08 -5.78
CA ALA A 305 12.09 3.38 -4.94
C ALA A 305 12.52 2.01 -5.49
N THR A 306 12.02 1.57 -6.68
CA THR A 306 12.45 0.30 -7.28
C THR A 306 13.96 0.26 -7.55
N GLY A 307 14.58 1.40 -7.89
CA GLY A 307 16.04 1.52 -8.04
C GLY A 307 16.87 1.27 -6.77
N LEU A 308 16.23 1.10 -5.61
CA LEU A 308 16.85 0.70 -4.35
C LEU A 308 16.62 -0.78 -4.01
N ILE A 309 15.97 -1.54 -4.90
CA ILE A 309 15.56 -2.93 -4.70
C ILE A 309 16.38 -3.81 -5.66
N HIS A 310 17.29 -4.63 -5.12
CA HIS A 310 18.27 -5.37 -5.92
C HIS A 310 18.19 -6.90 -5.73
N ASP A 311 17.20 -7.40 -4.96
CA ASP A 311 17.05 -8.80 -4.64
C ASP A 311 15.58 -9.17 -4.35
N ILE A 312 15.27 -10.48 -4.35
CA ILE A 312 13.94 -11.05 -4.08
C ILE A 312 14.03 -11.95 -2.83
N PRO A 313 14.19 -11.40 -1.63
CA PRO A 313 14.27 -12.17 -0.38
C PRO A 313 12.88 -12.53 0.17
N SER A 314 12.84 -13.15 1.35
CA SER A 314 11.59 -13.24 2.11
C SER A 314 11.19 -11.90 2.71
N ALA A 315 9.88 -11.69 2.94
CA ALA A 315 9.37 -10.50 3.61
C ALA A 315 9.99 -10.34 5.01
N THR A 316 10.20 -11.43 5.74
CA THR A 316 10.90 -11.43 7.03
C THR A 316 12.29 -10.81 6.92
N THR A 317 13.09 -11.27 5.94
CA THR A 317 14.45 -10.73 5.71
C THR A 317 14.43 -9.23 5.41
N VAL A 318 13.45 -8.78 4.59
CA VAL A 318 13.27 -7.34 4.29
C VAL A 318 13.02 -6.54 5.57
N ILE A 319 12.03 -6.96 6.35
CA ILE A 319 11.61 -6.25 7.57
C ILE A 319 12.75 -6.19 8.59
N GLU A 320 13.44 -7.31 8.82
CA GLU A 320 14.58 -7.37 9.75
C GLU A 320 15.73 -6.48 9.31
N THR A 321 16.05 -6.48 8.01
CA THR A 321 17.14 -5.66 7.46
C THR A 321 16.80 -4.17 7.54
N MET A 322 15.59 -3.78 7.14
CA MET A 322 15.11 -2.40 7.23
C MET A 322 15.11 -1.92 8.68
N SER A 323 14.58 -2.72 9.61
CA SER A 323 14.52 -2.37 11.02
C SER A 323 15.91 -2.20 11.63
N LYS A 324 16.84 -3.14 11.37
CA LYS A 324 18.22 -3.06 11.86
C LYS A 324 18.94 -1.82 11.34
N GLN A 325 18.76 -1.50 10.07
CA GLN A 325 19.38 -0.34 9.46
C GLN A 325 18.78 0.97 10.01
N ALA A 326 17.45 1.07 10.13
CA ALA A 326 16.79 2.24 10.67
C ALA A 326 17.16 2.47 12.16
N ASN A 327 17.15 1.41 12.97
CA ASN A 327 17.51 1.48 14.38
C ASN A 327 18.91 2.06 14.58
N ARG A 328 19.89 1.60 13.78
CA ARG A 328 21.26 2.15 13.80
C ARG A 328 21.29 3.63 13.43
N LEU A 329 20.52 4.07 12.42
CA LEU A 329 20.50 5.46 11.97
C LEU A 329 19.80 6.40 12.96
N LEU A 330 18.81 5.89 13.68
CA LEU A 330 18.09 6.64 14.73
C LEU A 330 18.83 6.67 16.07
N GLY A 331 19.98 6.00 16.19
CA GLY A 331 20.76 5.96 17.43
C GLY A 331 20.10 5.17 18.57
N GLN A 332 19.21 4.24 18.25
CA GLN A 332 18.45 3.41 19.21
C GLN A 332 19.00 1.98 19.30
N GLY A 333 20.12 1.67 18.66
CA GLY A 333 20.77 0.36 18.55
C GLY A 333 22.02 0.19 19.37
#